data_1aa633c572f8fdb27e74d571593e7d9b
#
_entry.id   1aa633c572f8fdb27e74d571593e7d9b
#
_cell.length_a   1.000
_cell.length_b   1.000
_cell.length_c   1.000
_cell.angle_alpha   90.00
_cell.angle_beta   90.00
_cell.angle_gamma   90.00
#
_symmetry.space_group_name_H-M   'P 1'
#
loop_
_entity.id
_entity.type
_entity.pdbx_description
1 polymer ?
#
loop_
_entity_poly.entity_id
_entity_poly.type
_entity_poly.pdbx_seq_one_letter_code
_entity_poly.pdbx_strand_id
1 'polypeptide(L)'
;MASIVWFAVVLAIAALSMMWSEAIGSGWQPTSMKIVRTMLEMSEVGPADVVYDLGSGDGRIVVEAAWTRQARAVGIEADPLRVLWSRSAVALLDIRNRVRIVWGNFFHQSISEATVVTLFLTQRTNQRLKQKLQQELKPGTRIVS
;
A
#
# COMPACT_ATOMS: atom_id res chain seq x y z
N MET A 1 22.51 -22.93 -20.63
CA MET A 1 22.17 -21.68 -21.35
C MET A 1 20.76 -21.16 -20.97
N ALA A 2 19.71 -21.97 -20.93
CA ALA A 2 18.37 -21.56 -20.56
C ALA A 2 18.28 -20.93 -19.13
N SER A 3 18.97 -21.49 -18.15
CA SER A 3 18.98 -20.98 -16.76
C SER A 3 19.59 -19.58 -16.62
N ILE A 4 20.63 -19.25 -17.41
CA ILE A 4 21.26 -17.93 -17.41
C ILE A 4 20.34 -16.89 -18.03
N VAL A 5 19.63 -17.24 -19.09
CA VAL A 5 18.65 -16.37 -19.75
C VAL A 5 17.48 -16.05 -18.78
N TRP A 6 16.95 -17.06 -18.10
CA TRP A 6 15.89 -16.87 -17.09
C TRP A 6 16.35 -16.01 -15.93
N PHE A 7 17.57 -16.20 -15.45
CA PHE A 7 18.13 -15.36 -14.38
C PHE A 7 18.30 -13.90 -14.81
N ALA A 8 18.80 -13.68 -16.04
CA ALA A 8 18.91 -12.32 -16.60
C ALA A 8 17.53 -11.65 -16.79
N VAL A 9 16.52 -12.39 -17.24
CA VAL A 9 15.14 -11.88 -17.37
C VAL A 9 14.56 -11.49 -16.02
N VAL A 10 14.74 -12.31 -14.99
CA VAL A 10 14.27 -12.01 -13.63
C VAL A 10 14.95 -10.76 -13.07
N LEU A 11 16.26 -10.62 -13.25
CA LEU A 11 17.00 -9.43 -12.83
C LEU A 11 16.55 -8.17 -13.58
N ALA A 12 16.31 -8.28 -14.89
CA ALA A 12 15.81 -7.14 -15.69
C ALA A 12 14.41 -6.71 -15.24
N ILE A 13 13.51 -7.65 -14.96
CA ILE A 13 12.18 -7.37 -14.45
C ILE A 13 12.26 -6.70 -13.06
N ALA A 14 13.12 -7.19 -12.17
CA ALA A 14 13.33 -6.59 -10.85
C ALA A 14 13.90 -5.16 -10.96
N ALA A 15 14.87 -4.94 -11.84
CA ALA A 15 15.43 -3.62 -12.09
C ALA A 15 14.40 -2.63 -12.65
N LEU A 16 13.59 -3.07 -13.62
CA LEU A 16 12.50 -2.27 -14.20
C LEU A 16 11.45 -1.92 -13.15
N SER A 17 11.10 -2.85 -12.26
CA SER A 17 10.18 -2.64 -11.14
C SER A 17 10.71 -1.58 -10.17
N MET A 18 12.00 -1.63 -9.82
CA MET A 18 12.65 -0.62 -8.97
C MET A 18 12.66 0.77 -9.62
N MET A 19 13.07 0.84 -10.90
CA MET A 19 13.08 2.11 -11.64
C MET A 19 11.68 2.71 -11.78
N TRP A 20 10.67 1.89 -11.98
CA TRP A 20 9.27 2.32 -12.07
C TRP A 20 8.78 2.93 -10.77
N SER A 21 9.12 2.33 -9.62
CA SER A 21 8.75 2.84 -8.30
C SER A 21 9.37 4.20 -8.01
N GLU A 22 10.63 4.41 -8.39
CA GLU A 22 11.32 5.69 -8.22
C GLU A 22 10.73 6.77 -9.13
N ALA A 23 10.39 6.44 -10.38
CA ALA A 23 9.79 7.37 -11.34
C ALA A 23 8.41 7.88 -10.88
N ILE A 24 7.64 7.07 -10.14
CA ILE A 24 6.34 7.46 -9.57
C ILE A 24 6.50 8.23 -8.26
N GLY A 25 7.72 8.31 -7.70
CA GLY A 25 8.05 9.14 -6.53
C GLY A 25 7.93 8.44 -5.18
N SER A 26 7.93 7.12 -5.18
CA SER A 26 8.00 6.32 -3.95
C SER A 26 9.10 5.27 -4.07
N GLY A 27 10.33 5.65 -3.72
CA GLY A 27 11.38 4.65 -3.49
C GLY A 27 10.86 3.59 -2.51
N TRP A 28 11.00 2.31 -2.87
CA TRP A 28 10.53 1.23 -2.01
C TRP A 28 11.38 1.13 -0.75
N GLN A 29 10.78 1.46 0.39
CA GLN A 29 11.33 1.16 1.71
C GLN A 29 10.28 0.37 2.49
N PRO A 30 10.51 -0.94 2.73
CA PRO A 30 9.57 -1.73 3.50
C PRO A 30 9.48 -1.23 4.94
N THR A 31 8.31 -0.79 5.34
CA THR A 31 8.03 -0.36 6.72
C THR A 31 8.23 -1.53 7.68
N SER A 32 8.99 -1.38 8.75
CA SER A 32 9.12 -2.45 9.74
C SER A 32 7.77 -2.76 10.40
N MET A 33 7.52 -4.03 10.77
CA MET A 33 6.26 -4.43 11.40
C MET A 33 6.00 -3.70 12.73
N LYS A 34 7.04 -3.28 13.43
CA LYS A 34 6.92 -2.45 14.62
C LYS A 34 6.27 -1.10 14.28
N ILE A 35 6.75 -0.43 13.23
CA ILE A 35 6.19 0.85 12.77
C ILE A 35 4.76 0.65 12.28
N VAL A 36 4.49 -0.41 11.49
CA VAL A 36 3.13 -0.74 11.03
C VAL A 36 2.16 -0.83 12.20
N ARG A 37 2.49 -1.58 13.23
CA ARG A 37 1.64 -1.75 14.41
C ARG A 37 1.44 -0.44 15.16
N THR A 38 2.51 0.36 15.32
CA THR A 38 2.43 1.69 15.94
C THR A 38 1.52 2.62 15.12
N MET A 39 1.60 2.64 13.79
CA MET A 39 0.73 3.45 12.94
C MET A 39 -0.75 3.06 13.11
N LEU A 40 -1.06 1.77 13.12
CA LEU A 40 -2.44 1.27 13.30
C LEU A 40 -2.95 1.54 14.71
N GLU A 41 -2.08 1.51 15.73
CA GLU A 41 -2.42 1.83 17.11
C GLU A 41 -2.68 3.33 17.29
N MET A 42 -1.76 4.19 16.84
CA MET A 42 -1.90 5.65 16.91
C MET A 42 -3.14 6.18 16.18
N SER A 43 -3.53 5.52 15.10
CA SER A 43 -4.75 5.85 14.36
C SER A 43 -5.99 5.10 14.87
N GLU A 44 -5.88 4.38 15.99
CA GLU A 44 -7.00 3.69 16.65
C GLU A 44 -7.83 2.82 15.69
N VAL A 45 -7.13 2.10 14.77
CA VAL A 45 -7.80 1.27 13.77
C VAL A 45 -8.58 0.14 14.43
N GLY A 46 -9.85 0.01 14.04
CA GLY A 46 -10.75 -1.03 14.52
C GLY A 46 -11.66 -1.62 13.43
N PRO A 47 -12.59 -2.52 13.81
CA PRO A 47 -13.40 -3.28 12.85
C PRO A 47 -14.34 -2.43 11.98
N ALA A 48 -14.69 -1.24 12.42
CA ALA A 48 -15.55 -0.31 11.66
C ALA A 48 -14.78 0.49 10.61
N ASP A 49 -13.45 0.43 10.63
CA ASP A 49 -12.61 1.25 9.75
C ASP A 49 -12.43 0.67 8.35
N VAL A 50 -12.14 1.60 7.44
CA VAL A 50 -11.65 1.33 6.08
C VAL A 50 -10.29 2.01 5.94
N VAL A 51 -9.24 1.21 6.01
CA VAL A 51 -7.85 1.67 5.92
C VAL A 51 -7.43 1.74 4.45
N TYR A 52 -6.95 2.89 4.01
CA TYR A 52 -6.32 3.04 2.70
C TYR A 52 -4.83 3.23 2.86
N ASP A 53 -4.04 2.36 2.23
CA ASP A 53 -2.58 2.44 2.22
C ASP A 53 -2.10 2.87 0.84
N LEU A 54 -1.52 4.08 0.76
CA LEU A 54 -1.09 4.69 -0.49
C LEU A 54 0.38 4.35 -0.76
N GLY A 55 0.62 3.52 -1.76
CA GLY A 55 1.91 2.88 -2.01
C GLY A 55 2.09 1.64 -1.15
N SER A 56 1.11 0.73 -1.23
CA SER A 56 1.00 -0.39 -0.27
C SER A 56 2.14 -1.42 -0.37
N GLY A 57 2.97 -1.36 -1.40
CA GLY A 57 4.11 -2.25 -1.55
C GLY A 57 3.71 -3.72 -1.52
N ASP A 58 4.29 -4.46 -0.59
CA ASP A 58 3.99 -5.88 -0.37
C ASP A 58 2.66 -6.14 0.39
N GLY A 59 1.94 -5.08 0.74
CA GLY A 59 0.64 -5.17 1.38
C GLY A 59 0.66 -5.38 2.90
N ARG A 60 1.83 -5.28 3.55
CA ARG A 60 1.97 -5.59 4.99
C ARG A 60 1.06 -4.75 5.89
N ILE A 61 0.83 -3.46 5.58
CA ILE A 61 -0.03 -2.58 6.38
C ILE A 61 -1.48 -3.02 6.26
N VAL A 62 -1.98 -3.23 5.05
CA VAL A 62 -3.37 -3.64 4.83
C VAL A 62 -3.66 -5.05 5.34
N VAL A 63 -2.69 -5.96 5.26
CA VAL A 63 -2.78 -7.30 5.83
C VAL A 63 -2.84 -7.23 7.36
N GLU A 64 -1.94 -6.47 7.99
CA GLU A 64 -1.92 -6.31 9.45
C GLU A 64 -3.21 -5.64 9.96
N ALA A 65 -3.71 -4.60 9.26
CA ALA A 65 -4.98 -3.96 9.60
C ALA A 65 -6.17 -4.93 9.56
N ALA A 66 -6.25 -5.76 8.52
CA ALA A 66 -7.31 -6.74 8.40
C ALA A 66 -7.17 -7.90 9.39
N TRP A 67 -5.95 -8.38 9.59
CA TRP A 67 -5.69 -9.56 10.43
C TRP A 67 -5.82 -9.27 11.91
N THR A 68 -5.18 -8.19 12.40
CA THR A 68 -5.12 -7.90 13.84
C THR A 68 -6.21 -6.95 14.31
N ARG A 69 -6.69 -6.03 13.46
CA ARG A 69 -7.70 -5.03 13.81
C ARG A 69 -9.08 -5.34 13.25
N GLN A 70 -9.22 -6.39 12.44
CA GLN A 70 -10.47 -6.80 11.79
C GLN A 70 -11.05 -5.70 10.87
N ALA A 71 -10.25 -4.71 10.50
CA ALA A 71 -10.64 -3.61 9.62
C ALA A 71 -10.79 -4.08 8.16
N ARG A 72 -11.55 -3.34 7.37
CA ARG A 72 -11.44 -3.42 5.91
C ARG A 72 -10.22 -2.62 5.47
N ALA A 73 -9.53 -3.07 4.44
CA ALA A 73 -8.34 -2.38 3.97
C ALA A 73 -8.20 -2.39 2.44
N VAL A 74 -7.71 -1.29 1.90
CA VAL A 74 -7.45 -1.11 0.47
C VAL A 74 -6.01 -0.66 0.29
N GLY A 75 -5.19 -1.48 -0.35
CA GLY A 75 -3.84 -1.11 -0.75
C GLY A 75 -3.82 -0.64 -2.20
N ILE A 76 -3.23 0.51 -2.46
CA ILE A 76 -3.02 1.03 -3.82
C ILE A 76 -1.53 0.96 -4.13
N GLU A 77 -1.19 0.19 -5.17
CA GLU A 77 0.21 -0.03 -5.58
C GLU A 77 0.33 0.06 -7.10
N ALA A 78 1.35 0.75 -7.57
CA ALA A 78 1.57 0.95 -8.99
C ALA A 78 2.48 -0.12 -9.63
N ASP A 79 3.30 -0.79 -8.83
CA ASP A 79 4.18 -1.84 -9.29
C ASP A 79 3.41 -3.17 -9.46
N PRO A 80 3.31 -3.72 -10.67
CA PRO A 80 2.53 -4.94 -10.93
C PRO A 80 3.07 -6.16 -10.19
N LEU A 81 4.38 -6.27 -9.96
CA LEU A 81 4.97 -7.41 -9.24
C LEU A 81 4.58 -7.37 -7.75
N ARG A 82 4.59 -6.19 -7.14
CA ARG A 82 4.16 -6.01 -5.75
C ARG A 82 2.66 -6.23 -5.60
N VAL A 83 1.87 -5.78 -6.57
CA VAL A 83 0.43 -6.09 -6.62
C VAL A 83 0.20 -7.60 -6.67
N LEU A 84 0.92 -8.32 -7.52
CA LEU A 84 0.82 -9.78 -7.60
C LEU A 84 1.22 -10.44 -6.28
N TRP A 85 2.33 -10.01 -5.68
CA TRP A 85 2.81 -10.51 -4.39
C TRP A 85 1.78 -10.29 -3.28
N SER A 86 1.31 -9.05 -3.11
CA SER A 86 0.34 -8.71 -2.06
C SER A 86 -1.01 -9.41 -2.25
N ARG A 87 -1.49 -9.55 -3.50
CA ARG A 87 -2.70 -10.34 -3.80
C ARG A 87 -2.53 -11.81 -3.45
N SER A 88 -1.34 -12.38 -3.69
CA SER A 88 -1.03 -13.77 -3.30
C SER A 88 -1.04 -13.93 -1.79
N ALA A 89 -0.46 -13.00 -1.04
CA ALA A 89 -0.48 -13.01 0.42
C ALA A 89 -1.92 -12.91 0.97
N VAL A 90 -2.73 -12.00 0.44
CA VAL A 90 -4.15 -11.86 0.79
C VAL A 90 -4.94 -13.14 0.52
N ALA A 91 -4.62 -13.83 -0.58
CA ALA A 91 -5.24 -15.09 -0.96
C ALA A 91 -4.86 -16.24 -0.02
N LEU A 92 -3.57 -16.36 0.30
CA LEU A 92 -3.04 -17.41 1.18
C LEU A 92 -3.56 -17.27 2.62
N LEU A 93 -3.77 -16.04 3.09
CA LEU A 93 -4.32 -15.76 4.41
C LEU A 93 -5.86 -15.80 4.47
N ASP A 94 -6.52 -16.03 3.34
CA ASP A 94 -7.99 -16.07 3.21
C ASP A 94 -8.71 -14.80 3.74
N ILE A 95 -8.13 -13.64 3.49
CA ILE A 95 -8.67 -12.34 3.93
C ILE A 95 -9.20 -11.47 2.79
N ARG A 96 -9.52 -12.06 1.63
CA ARG A 96 -10.03 -11.35 0.45
C ARG A 96 -11.35 -10.62 0.69
N ASN A 97 -12.12 -11.04 1.66
CA ASN A 97 -13.36 -10.40 2.08
C ASN A 97 -13.12 -9.06 2.80
N ARG A 98 -11.90 -8.81 3.29
CA ARG A 98 -11.51 -7.59 4.02
C ARG A 98 -10.47 -6.76 3.32
N VAL A 99 -9.62 -7.36 2.48
CA VAL A 99 -8.50 -6.69 1.82
C VAL A 99 -8.67 -6.67 0.31
N ARG A 100 -8.55 -5.48 -0.25
CA ARG A 100 -8.52 -5.25 -1.71
C ARG A 100 -7.20 -4.61 -2.09
N ILE A 101 -6.49 -5.19 -3.06
CA ILE A 101 -5.28 -4.61 -3.65
C ILE A 101 -5.62 -4.06 -5.03
N VAL A 102 -5.48 -2.75 -5.19
CA VAL A 102 -5.73 -2.00 -6.42
C VAL A 102 -4.39 -1.75 -7.12
N TRP A 103 -4.30 -2.21 -8.37
CA TRP A 103 -3.18 -1.83 -9.22
C TRP A 103 -3.44 -0.46 -9.82
N GLY A 104 -2.58 0.49 -9.53
CA GLY A 104 -2.70 1.83 -10.09
C GLY A 104 -1.91 2.90 -9.33
N ASN A 105 -1.93 4.09 -9.89
CA ASN A 105 -1.32 5.26 -9.26
C ASN A 105 -2.31 5.88 -8.26
N PHE A 106 -1.91 5.97 -7.00
CA PHE A 106 -2.74 6.50 -5.92
C PHE A 106 -3.17 7.97 -6.12
N PHE A 107 -2.46 8.75 -6.96
CA PHE A 107 -2.91 10.09 -7.32
C PHE A 107 -4.22 10.09 -8.11
N HIS A 108 -4.54 9.00 -8.81
CA HIS A 108 -5.71 8.88 -9.69
C HIS A 108 -6.80 7.94 -9.14
N GLN A 109 -6.54 7.23 -8.06
CA GLN A 109 -7.52 6.34 -7.43
C GLN A 109 -8.33 7.11 -6.39
N SER A 110 -9.65 6.88 -6.33
CA SER A 110 -10.50 7.47 -5.29
C SER A 110 -10.17 6.89 -3.92
N ILE A 111 -10.11 7.76 -2.92
CA ILE A 111 -9.88 7.44 -1.51
C ILE A 111 -11.04 7.91 -0.61
N SER A 112 -12.17 8.29 -1.20
CA SER A 112 -13.32 8.90 -0.51
C SER A 112 -14.01 8.01 0.52
N GLU A 113 -13.79 6.69 0.47
CA GLU A 113 -14.34 5.73 1.44
C GLU A 113 -13.43 5.54 2.67
N ALA A 114 -12.22 6.10 2.65
CA ALA A 114 -11.27 5.92 3.73
C ALA A 114 -11.76 6.56 5.05
N THR A 115 -11.61 5.83 6.14
CA THR A 115 -11.69 6.36 7.51
C THR A 115 -10.30 6.55 8.11
N VAL A 116 -9.32 5.81 7.59
CA VAL A 116 -7.91 5.92 7.94
C VAL A 116 -7.08 5.85 6.66
N VAL A 117 -6.10 6.74 6.53
CA VAL A 117 -5.12 6.73 5.43
C VAL A 117 -3.72 6.59 6.00
N THR A 118 -2.98 5.60 5.52
CA THR A 118 -1.57 5.40 5.86
C THR A 118 -0.67 5.89 4.72
N LEU A 119 0.38 6.64 5.08
CA LEU A 119 1.32 7.25 4.16
C LEU A 119 2.75 6.98 4.65
N PHE A 120 3.42 5.99 4.10
CA PHE A 120 4.85 5.81 4.35
C PHE A 120 5.65 6.16 3.09
N LEU A 121 5.60 7.46 2.73
CA LEU A 121 6.11 8.00 1.48
C LEU A 121 7.14 9.10 1.74
N THR A 122 7.81 9.57 0.70
CA THR A 122 8.72 10.70 0.82
C THR A 122 7.96 11.99 1.14
N GLN A 123 8.62 12.92 1.83
CA GLN A 123 8.04 14.22 2.15
C GLN A 123 7.50 14.96 0.91
N ARG A 124 8.24 14.89 -0.21
CA ARG A 124 7.82 15.48 -1.48
C ARG A 124 6.50 14.87 -1.99
N THR A 125 6.36 13.56 -1.90
CA THR A 125 5.14 12.86 -2.31
C THR A 125 3.97 13.20 -1.39
N ASN A 126 4.19 13.27 -0.08
CA ASN A 126 3.17 13.67 0.89
C ASN A 126 2.67 15.10 0.63
N GLN A 127 3.57 16.05 0.29
CA GLN A 127 3.18 17.41 -0.09
C GLN A 127 2.30 17.43 -1.34
N ARG A 128 2.62 16.62 -2.36
CA ARG A 128 1.80 16.51 -3.59
C ARG A 128 0.43 15.89 -3.32
N LEU A 129 0.32 15.00 -2.35
CA LEU A 129 -0.95 14.38 -1.96
C LEU A 129 -1.87 15.31 -1.18
N LYS A 130 -1.36 16.37 -0.56
CA LYS A 130 -2.11 17.24 0.35
C LYS A 130 -3.45 17.70 -0.23
N GLN A 131 -3.46 18.20 -1.46
CA GLN A 131 -4.68 18.68 -2.11
C GLN A 131 -5.70 17.57 -2.31
N LYS A 132 -5.26 16.40 -2.79
CA LYS A 132 -6.12 15.23 -2.97
C LYS A 132 -6.73 14.76 -1.65
N LEU A 133 -5.93 14.67 -0.60
CA LEU A 133 -6.41 14.27 0.74
C LEU A 133 -7.48 15.26 1.24
N GLN A 134 -7.26 16.57 1.08
CA GLN A 134 -8.22 17.59 1.49
C GLN A 134 -9.53 17.58 0.68
N GLN A 135 -9.48 17.22 -0.59
CA GLN A 135 -10.64 17.22 -1.48
C GLN A 135 -11.48 15.96 -1.41
N GLU A 136 -10.85 14.80 -1.18
CA GLU A 136 -11.54 13.51 -1.28
C GLU A 136 -11.91 12.92 0.09
N LEU A 137 -11.17 13.24 1.15
CA LEU A 137 -11.42 12.66 2.46
C LEU A 137 -12.55 13.37 3.20
N LYS A 138 -13.35 12.58 3.90
CA LYS A 138 -14.42 13.11 4.76
C LYS A 138 -13.84 13.72 6.04
N PRO A 139 -14.53 14.72 6.63
CA PRO A 139 -14.17 15.21 7.96
C PRO A 139 -14.11 14.07 8.98
N GLY A 140 -13.07 14.06 9.80
CA GLY A 140 -12.84 13.00 10.78
C GLY A 140 -12.00 11.83 10.28
N THR A 141 -11.64 11.77 8.97
CA THR A 141 -10.67 10.78 8.48
C THR A 141 -9.30 10.99 9.13
N ARG A 142 -8.74 9.95 9.70
CA ARG A 142 -7.42 9.97 10.35
C ARG A 142 -6.33 9.68 9.32
N ILE A 143 -5.26 10.46 9.36
CA ILE A 143 -4.08 10.28 8.49
C ILE A 143 -2.89 10.02 9.39
N VAL A 144 -2.15 8.95 9.12
CA VAL A 144 -0.92 8.59 9.83
C VAL A 144 0.23 8.41 8.83
N SER A 145 1.39 9.03 9.13
CA SER A 145 2.55 9.10 8.25
C SER A 145 3.84 8.97 9.05
#